data_3669a574e95c99e7b830146b73d9fb3c
#
_entry.id   3669a574e95c99e7b830146b73d9fb3c
#
_cell.length_a   1.000
_cell.length_b   1.000
_cell.length_c   1.000
_cell.angle_alpha   90.00
_cell.angle_beta   90.00
_cell.angle_gamma   90.00
#
_symmetry.space_group_name_H-M   'P 1'
#
loop_
_entity.id
_entity.type
_entity.pdbx_description
1 polymer ?
#
loop_
_entity_poly.entity_id
_entity_poly.type
_entity_poly.pdbx_seq_one_letter_code
_entity_poly.pdbx_strand_id
1 'polypeptide(L)'
;MEDQVYRQLYEVENNHWWFAARKEIFLRYLDARLPLPLSARVLDVGCGTGAILESFSRRYQAFGTDTAPQAIAFCRERGLTRLHLGTLDTYPSSEPFDLITMLDMLEHVEDDGALLRAGRRLLRDGGHILIAVPAFPSLWSKHDEILHHKRRYTRSSLRGLVDRSGFTIEHLTFFNCFLFPPALLKRLAARVTGSEKANDLEVPFFPLNTIFREVFRVERRILPRASLPFGLSLLCLAQKGGST
;
A
#
# COMPACT_ATOMS: atom_id res chain seq x y z
N MET A 1 -13.63 -8.37 2.78
CA MET A 1 -13.91 -7.20 3.68
C MET A 1 -15.40 -6.91 3.61
N GLU A 2 -16.05 -6.58 4.72
CA GLU A 2 -17.49 -6.30 4.75
C GLU A 2 -17.81 -4.93 4.10
N ASP A 3 -18.98 -4.78 3.48
CA ASP A 3 -19.41 -3.55 2.78
C ASP A 3 -19.32 -2.29 3.68
N GLN A 4 -19.62 -2.46 4.96
CA GLN A 4 -19.58 -1.38 5.95
C GLN A 4 -18.15 -0.83 6.15
N VAL A 5 -17.12 -1.69 6.04
CA VAL A 5 -15.71 -1.28 6.16
C VAL A 5 -15.29 -0.42 4.98
N TYR A 6 -15.72 -0.74 3.74
CA TYR A 6 -15.44 0.10 2.57
C TYR A 6 -16.06 1.49 2.69
N ARG A 7 -17.30 1.59 3.18
CA ARG A 7 -17.96 2.88 3.42
C ARG A 7 -17.19 3.70 4.45
N GLN A 8 -16.82 3.10 5.57
CA GLN A 8 -16.05 3.78 6.62
C GLN A 8 -14.68 4.24 6.08
N LEU A 9 -13.97 3.39 5.31
CA LEU A 9 -12.71 3.76 4.67
C LEU A 9 -12.89 4.96 3.75
N TYR A 10 -13.91 4.96 2.88
CA TYR A 10 -14.19 6.06 1.96
C TYR A 10 -14.42 7.39 2.67
N GLU A 11 -15.10 7.38 3.82
CA GLU A 11 -15.38 8.56 4.62
C GLU A 11 -14.14 9.12 5.34
N VAL A 12 -13.25 8.22 5.82
CA VAL A 12 -12.12 8.64 6.69
C VAL A 12 -10.79 8.80 5.97
N GLU A 13 -10.56 8.16 4.82
CA GLU A 13 -9.23 8.05 4.21
C GLU A 13 -8.59 9.38 3.77
N ASN A 14 -9.40 10.43 3.59
CA ASN A 14 -8.87 11.76 3.32
C ASN A 14 -8.53 12.55 4.59
N ASN A 15 -9.11 12.20 5.73
CA ASN A 15 -9.01 12.96 6.97
C ASN A 15 -8.23 12.22 8.06
N HIS A 16 -8.24 10.92 8.06
CA HIS A 16 -7.51 10.12 9.04
C HIS A 16 -6.00 10.28 8.83
N TRP A 17 -5.27 10.55 9.90
CA TRP A 17 -3.84 10.85 9.91
C TRP A 17 -3.00 9.86 9.09
N TRP A 18 -3.29 8.56 9.23
CA TRP A 18 -2.50 7.49 8.61
C TRP A 18 -2.68 7.47 7.09
N PHE A 19 -3.92 7.46 6.60
CA PHE A 19 -4.19 7.41 5.16
C PHE A 19 -3.70 8.67 4.45
N ALA A 20 -3.99 9.86 5.03
CA ALA A 20 -3.60 11.13 4.44
C ALA A 20 -2.07 11.29 4.36
N ALA A 21 -1.34 11.00 5.46
CA ALA A 21 0.12 11.08 5.47
C ALA A 21 0.77 10.02 4.57
N ARG A 22 0.29 8.76 4.61
CA ARG A 22 0.77 7.66 3.77
C ARG A 22 0.66 7.99 2.28
N LYS A 23 -0.48 8.52 1.85
CA LYS A 23 -0.69 8.98 0.47
C LYS A 23 0.37 10.01 0.06
N GLU A 24 0.59 11.04 0.88
CA GLU A 24 1.62 12.05 0.61
C GLU A 24 3.05 11.48 0.58
N ILE A 25 3.36 10.52 1.47
CA ILE A 25 4.64 9.83 1.51
C ILE A 25 4.87 9.07 0.19
N PHE A 26 3.91 8.27 -0.26
CA PHE A 26 4.06 7.48 -1.48
C PHE A 26 4.18 8.33 -2.72
N LEU A 27 3.37 9.37 -2.86
CA LEU A 27 3.46 10.30 -3.99
C LEU A 27 4.82 10.99 -4.03
N ARG A 28 5.28 11.53 -2.90
CA ARG A 28 6.58 12.20 -2.83
C ARG A 28 7.76 11.25 -3.03
N TYR A 29 7.62 10.01 -2.54
CA TYR A 29 8.60 8.95 -2.75
C TYR A 29 8.76 8.61 -4.23
N LEU A 30 7.64 8.39 -4.92
CA LEU A 30 7.63 8.11 -6.37
C LEU A 30 8.20 9.29 -7.16
N ASP A 31 7.79 10.53 -6.88
CA ASP A 31 8.31 11.72 -7.55
C ASP A 31 9.84 11.83 -7.50
N ALA A 32 10.41 11.41 -6.39
CA ALA A 32 11.86 11.54 -6.19
C ALA A 32 12.67 10.35 -6.67
N ARG A 33 12.11 9.13 -6.62
CA ARG A 33 12.80 7.89 -6.94
C ARG A 33 12.51 7.37 -8.34
N LEU A 34 11.31 7.65 -8.84
CA LEU A 34 10.82 7.17 -10.12
C LEU A 34 10.04 8.29 -10.83
N PRO A 35 10.73 9.32 -11.36
CA PRO A 35 10.06 10.38 -12.09
C PRO A 35 9.47 9.85 -13.40
N LEU A 36 8.17 9.62 -13.39
CA LEU A 36 7.42 9.13 -14.55
C LEU A 36 6.90 10.28 -15.41
N PRO A 37 6.82 10.11 -16.74
CA PRO A 37 6.18 11.09 -17.62
C PRO A 37 4.66 11.15 -17.37
N LEU A 38 4.01 12.26 -17.73
CA LEU A 38 2.56 12.41 -17.57
C LEU A 38 1.76 11.37 -18.39
N SER A 39 2.35 10.83 -19.45
CA SER A 39 1.77 9.76 -20.28
C SER A 39 1.90 8.37 -19.65
N ALA A 40 2.60 8.23 -18.52
CA ALA A 40 2.84 6.93 -17.89
C ALA A 40 1.53 6.21 -17.54
N ARG A 41 1.53 4.91 -17.75
CA ARG A 41 0.43 4.02 -17.40
C ARG A 41 0.70 3.42 -16.02
N VAL A 42 -0.17 3.72 -15.06
CA VAL A 42 -0.04 3.28 -13.67
C VAL A 42 -1.23 2.43 -13.28
N LEU A 43 -0.99 1.21 -12.80
CA LEU A 43 -2.03 0.30 -12.30
C LEU A 43 -1.94 0.17 -10.79
N ASP A 44 -3.02 0.48 -10.10
CA ASP A 44 -3.18 0.26 -8.66
C ASP A 44 -3.97 -1.04 -8.42
N VAL A 45 -3.33 -2.04 -7.83
CA VAL A 45 -3.87 -3.37 -7.58
C VAL A 45 -4.36 -3.46 -6.15
N GLY A 46 -5.64 -3.82 -5.98
CA GLY A 46 -6.34 -3.68 -4.71
C GLY A 46 -6.58 -2.20 -4.42
N CYS A 47 -7.11 -1.46 -5.42
CA CYS A 47 -7.26 0.00 -5.34
C CYS A 47 -8.24 0.48 -4.25
N GLY A 48 -8.99 -0.45 -3.64
CA GLY A 48 -9.95 -0.15 -2.57
C GLY A 48 -10.93 0.93 -2.97
N THR A 49 -11.13 1.91 -2.10
CA THR A 49 -12.03 3.05 -2.32
C THR A 49 -11.45 4.16 -3.21
N GLY A 50 -10.21 4.01 -3.70
CA GLY A 50 -9.64 4.80 -4.78
C GLY A 50 -8.90 6.08 -4.38
N ALA A 51 -8.63 6.35 -3.10
CA ALA A 51 -8.00 7.62 -2.68
C ALA A 51 -6.58 7.83 -3.25
N ILE A 52 -5.79 6.76 -3.37
CA ILE A 52 -4.46 6.82 -3.99
C ILE A 52 -4.59 6.88 -5.51
N LEU A 53 -5.45 6.04 -6.07
CA LEU A 53 -5.74 6.00 -7.51
C LEU A 53 -6.22 7.35 -8.05
N GLU A 54 -7.08 8.07 -7.30
CA GLU A 54 -7.49 9.43 -7.62
C GLU A 54 -6.28 10.39 -7.72
N SER A 55 -5.32 10.26 -6.81
CA SER A 55 -4.11 11.07 -6.84
C SER A 55 -3.23 10.76 -8.05
N PHE A 56 -3.16 9.49 -8.47
CA PHE A 56 -2.46 9.10 -9.69
C PHE A 56 -3.19 9.60 -10.95
N SER A 57 -4.54 9.56 -10.96
CA SER A 57 -5.34 9.98 -12.13
C SER A 57 -5.19 11.46 -12.49
N ARG A 58 -4.79 12.29 -11.53
CA ARG A 58 -4.49 13.72 -11.75
C ARG A 58 -3.17 13.94 -12.50
N ARG A 59 -2.33 12.92 -12.64
CA ARG A 59 -0.95 13.05 -13.15
C ARG A 59 -0.61 12.06 -14.25
N TYR A 60 -1.22 10.89 -14.23
CA TYR A 60 -0.89 9.75 -15.09
C TYR A 60 -2.14 9.15 -15.72
N GLN A 61 -1.94 8.25 -16.65
CA GLN A 61 -2.99 7.35 -17.10
C GLN A 61 -3.18 6.27 -16.03
N ALA A 62 -4.03 6.54 -15.05
CA ALA A 62 -4.23 5.67 -13.90
C ALA A 62 -5.36 4.67 -14.13
N PHE A 63 -5.08 3.43 -13.75
CA PHE A 63 -5.97 2.27 -13.85
C PHE A 63 -6.07 1.63 -12.46
N GLY A 64 -7.24 1.12 -12.10
CA GLY A 64 -7.45 0.42 -10.83
C GLY A 64 -8.05 -0.95 -11.04
N THR A 65 -7.67 -1.90 -10.20
CA THR A 65 -8.35 -3.19 -10.11
C THR A 65 -8.61 -3.57 -8.66
N ASP A 66 -9.78 -4.12 -8.40
CA ASP A 66 -10.17 -4.68 -7.12
C ASP A 66 -11.17 -5.82 -7.34
N THR A 67 -11.21 -6.78 -6.43
CA THR A 67 -12.14 -7.92 -6.49
C THR A 67 -13.49 -7.60 -5.85
N ALA A 68 -13.59 -6.51 -5.08
CA ALA A 68 -14.81 -6.10 -4.39
C ALA A 68 -15.63 -5.13 -5.25
N PRO A 69 -16.90 -5.44 -5.57
CA PRO A 69 -17.77 -4.54 -6.31
C PRO A 69 -17.96 -3.18 -5.63
N GLN A 70 -17.99 -3.15 -4.29
CA GLN A 70 -18.12 -1.93 -3.49
C GLN A 70 -16.91 -1.02 -3.64
N ALA A 71 -15.68 -1.56 -3.65
CA ALA A 71 -14.47 -0.79 -3.90
C ALA A 71 -14.56 -0.08 -5.25
N ILE A 72 -14.93 -0.81 -6.29
CA ILE A 72 -15.10 -0.26 -7.64
C ILE A 72 -16.24 0.78 -7.70
N ALA A 73 -17.34 0.60 -6.95
CA ALA A 73 -18.40 1.59 -6.87
C ALA A 73 -17.90 2.91 -6.28
N PHE A 74 -17.16 2.88 -5.15
CA PHE A 74 -16.56 4.08 -4.55
C PHE A 74 -15.52 4.74 -5.47
N CYS A 75 -14.72 3.97 -6.20
CA CYS A 75 -13.84 4.52 -7.22
C CYS A 75 -14.62 5.31 -8.30
N ARG A 76 -15.78 4.79 -8.74
CA ARG A 76 -16.65 5.50 -9.69
C ARG A 76 -17.23 6.78 -9.11
N GLU A 77 -17.64 6.78 -7.84
CA GLU A 77 -18.10 7.98 -7.12
C GLU A 77 -17.03 9.07 -7.08
N ARG A 78 -15.71 8.71 -7.07
CA ARG A 78 -14.60 9.63 -7.22
C ARG A 78 -14.38 10.12 -8.66
N GLY A 79 -15.17 9.67 -9.62
CA GLY A 79 -15.01 10.01 -11.04
C GLY A 79 -13.95 9.20 -11.75
N LEU A 80 -13.46 8.09 -11.17
CA LEU A 80 -12.51 7.19 -11.79
C LEU A 80 -13.22 6.27 -12.80
N THR A 81 -12.66 6.14 -14.01
CA THR A 81 -13.32 5.42 -15.10
C THR A 81 -12.54 4.20 -15.59
N ARG A 82 -11.21 4.17 -15.42
CA ARG A 82 -10.35 3.07 -15.89
C ARG A 82 -10.23 2.00 -14.80
N LEU A 83 -11.32 1.28 -14.57
CA LEU A 83 -11.48 0.35 -13.47
C LEU A 83 -11.79 -1.06 -13.98
N HIS A 84 -11.19 -2.06 -13.34
CA HIS A 84 -11.47 -3.47 -13.57
C HIS A 84 -11.96 -4.13 -12.27
N LEU A 85 -13.11 -4.80 -12.34
CA LEU A 85 -13.59 -5.66 -11.27
C LEU A 85 -13.07 -7.08 -11.50
N GLY A 86 -12.06 -7.47 -10.76
CA GLY A 86 -11.42 -8.79 -10.89
C GLY A 86 -9.99 -8.83 -10.39
N THR A 87 -9.33 -9.96 -10.67
CA THR A 87 -7.92 -10.20 -10.34
C THR A 87 -7.00 -9.81 -11.48
N LEU A 88 -5.68 -9.82 -11.25
CA LEU A 88 -4.69 -9.58 -12.32
C LEU A 88 -4.70 -10.65 -13.42
N ASP A 89 -5.11 -11.88 -13.11
CA ASP A 89 -5.18 -12.96 -14.11
C ASP A 89 -6.29 -12.72 -15.14
N THR A 90 -7.33 -11.97 -14.75
CA THR A 90 -8.45 -11.60 -15.62
C THR A 90 -8.32 -10.18 -16.17
N TYR A 91 -7.24 -9.46 -15.86
CA TYR A 91 -7.06 -8.06 -16.24
C TYR A 91 -6.88 -7.92 -17.76
N PRO A 92 -7.76 -7.19 -18.46
CA PRO A 92 -7.73 -7.08 -19.93
C PRO A 92 -6.73 -6.00 -20.35
N SER A 93 -5.42 -6.26 -20.31
CA SER A 93 -4.44 -5.29 -20.77
C SER A 93 -3.88 -5.68 -22.12
N SER A 94 -4.03 -4.79 -23.11
CA SER A 94 -3.37 -4.86 -24.42
C SER A 94 -2.04 -4.10 -24.43
N GLU A 95 -1.81 -3.21 -23.48
CA GLU A 95 -0.62 -2.38 -23.38
C GLU A 95 0.00 -2.49 -21.98
N PRO A 96 1.34 -2.58 -21.89
CA PRO A 96 2.01 -2.75 -20.63
C PRO A 96 1.98 -1.47 -19.76
N PHE A 97 2.21 -1.64 -18.47
CA PHE A 97 2.27 -0.56 -17.49
C PHE A 97 3.72 -0.13 -17.22
N ASP A 98 3.91 1.15 -16.90
CA ASP A 98 5.17 1.70 -16.43
C ASP A 98 5.39 1.43 -14.94
N LEU A 99 4.29 1.51 -14.16
CA LEU A 99 4.27 1.27 -12.73
C LEU A 99 3.05 0.45 -12.34
N ILE A 100 3.26 -0.53 -11.48
CA ILE A 100 2.19 -1.22 -10.73
C ILE A 100 2.38 -0.91 -9.26
N THR A 101 1.29 -0.57 -8.55
CA THR A 101 1.30 -0.41 -7.10
C THR A 101 0.49 -1.53 -6.44
N MET A 102 1.03 -2.10 -5.35
CA MET A 102 0.39 -3.09 -4.47
C MET A 102 0.56 -2.61 -3.03
N LEU A 103 -0.38 -1.79 -2.57
CA LEU A 103 -0.28 -1.06 -1.32
C LEU A 103 -1.23 -1.66 -0.29
N ASP A 104 -0.67 -2.40 0.67
CA ASP A 104 -1.41 -3.22 1.65
C ASP A 104 -2.34 -4.23 0.96
N MET A 105 -1.79 -4.97 -0.01
CA MET A 105 -2.51 -5.95 -0.81
C MET A 105 -1.94 -7.38 -0.65
N LEU A 106 -0.62 -7.54 -0.60
CA LEU A 106 0.03 -8.85 -0.59
C LEU A 106 -0.30 -9.69 0.65
N GLU A 107 -0.56 -9.05 1.78
CA GLU A 107 -0.95 -9.71 3.03
C GLU A 107 -2.33 -10.36 2.99
N HIS A 108 -3.16 -10.00 2.02
CA HIS A 108 -4.53 -10.51 1.88
C HIS A 108 -4.63 -11.76 0.99
N VAL A 109 -3.64 -12.02 0.14
CA VAL A 109 -3.68 -13.13 -0.82
C VAL A 109 -3.01 -14.41 -0.30
N GLU A 110 -3.45 -15.59 -0.78
CA GLU A 110 -2.82 -16.86 -0.40
C GLU A 110 -1.44 -17.02 -1.05
N ASP A 111 -1.35 -16.81 -2.36
CA ASP A 111 -0.09 -16.88 -3.13
C ASP A 111 0.33 -15.48 -3.57
N ASP A 112 1.11 -14.82 -2.69
CA ASP A 112 1.69 -13.51 -2.94
C ASP A 112 2.72 -13.52 -4.08
N GLY A 113 3.40 -14.66 -4.26
CA GLY A 113 4.33 -14.85 -5.37
C GLY A 113 3.61 -14.94 -6.73
N ALA A 114 2.47 -15.63 -6.80
CA ALA A 114 1.66 -15.67 -8.03
C ALA A 114 1.15 -14.26 -8.39
N LEU A 115 0.69 -13.48 -7.40
CA LEU A 115 0.25 -12.11 -7.62
C LEU A 115 1.37 -11.21 -8.15
N LEU A 116 2.58 -11.31 -7.59
CA LEU A 116 3.75 -10.56 -8.09
C LEU A 116 4.12 -10.97 -9.52
N ARG A 117 4.13 -12.26 -9.81
CA ARG A 117 4.40 -12.77 -11.17
C ARG A 117 3.32 -12.30 -12.18
N ALA A 118 2.06 -12.26 -11.76
CA ALA A 118 0.97 -11.69 -12.58
C ALA A 118 1.21 -10.19 -12.87
N GLY A 119 1.56 -9.40 -11.84
CA GLY A 119 1.95 -8.01 -12.03
C GLY A 119 3.15 -7.85 -12.97
N ARG A 120 4.17 -8.71 -12.82
CA ARG A 120 5.37 -8.68 -13.69
C ARG A 120 5.02 -8.86 -15.18
N ARG A 121 4.05 -9.72 -15.49
CA ARG A 121 3.60 -9.93 -16.90
C ARG A 121 2.97 -8.68 -17.51
N LEU A 122 2.30 -7.86 -16.68
CA LEU A 122 1.64 -6.63 -17.13
C LEU A 122 2.59 -5.42 -17.22
N LEU A 123 3.79 -5.48 -16.64
CA LEU A 123 4.79 -4.43 -16.73
C LEU A 123 5.55 -4.49 -18.06
N ARG A 124 5.85 -3.31 -18.63
CA ARG A 124 6.85 -3.21 -19.70
C ARG A 124 8.23 -3.64 -19.17
N ASP A 125 9.15 -3.91 -20.09
CA ASP A 125 10.54 -4.14 -19.71
C ASP A 125 11.11 -2.84 -19.10
N GLY A 126 11.82 -3.01 -17.97
CA GLY A 126 12.25 -1.87 -17.14
C GLY A 126 11.14 -1.16 -16.38
N GLY A 127 9.89 -1.65 -16.44
CA GLY A 127 8.79 -1.14 -15.61
C GLY A 127 8.98 -1.48 -14.12
N HIS A 128 8.27 -0.79 -13.24
CA HIS A 128 8.50 -0.85 -11.80
C HIS A 128 7.27 -1.33 -11.04
N ILE A 129 7.53 -1.90 -9.88
CA ILE A 129 6.50 -2.21 -8.88
C ILE A 129 6.81 -1.49 -7.57
N LEU A 130 5.78 -0.84 -6.99
CA LEU A 130 5.83 -0.30 -5.63
C LEU A 130 4.96 -1.16 -4.72
N ILE A 131 5.56 -1.70 -3.67
CA ILE A 131 4.90 -2.59 -2.72
C ILE A 131 4.96 -1.95 -1.34
N ALA A 132 3.82 -1.91 -0.64
CA ALA A 132 3.77 -1.61 0.79
C ALA A 132 3.08 -2.76 1.51
N VAL A 133 3.64 -3.21 2.63
CA VAL A 133 3.11 -4.33 3.42
C VAL A 133 3.35 -4.11 4.92
N PRO A 134 2.53 -4.69 5.82
CA PRO A 134 2.74 -4.63 7.25
C PRO A 134 4.01 -5.41 7.64
N ALA A 135 4.82 -4.78 8.50
CA ALA A 135 6.06 -5.35 8.99
C ALA A 135 5.85 -6.16 10.29
N PHE A 136 6.85 -7.01 10.58
CA PHE A 136 7.01 -7.80 11.81
C PHE A 136 5.84 -8.76 12.10
N PRO A 137 5.97 -10.07 11.79
CA PRO A 137 5.01 -11.10 12.18
C PRO A 137 4.71 -11.12 13.68
N SER A 138 5.68 -10.75 14.53
CA SER A 138 5.52 -10.63 15.98
C SER A 138 4.56 -9.52 16.41
N LEU A 139 4.21 -8.59 15.52
CA LEU A 139 3.23 -7.52 15.78
C LEU A 139 1.80 -7.88 15.34
N TRP A 140 1.54 -9.16 15.06
CA TRP A 140 0.18 -9.63 14.76
C TRP A 140 -0.80 -9.23 15.86
N SER A 141 -1.98 -8.78 15.46
CA SER A 141 -3.00 -8.23 16.37
C SER A 141 -4.42 -8.48 15.83
N LYS A 142 -5.43 -8.15 16.63
CA LYS A 142 -6.84 -8.18 16.19
C LYS A 142 -7.12 -7.33 14.95
N HIS A 143 -6.36 -6.27 14.75
CA HIS A 143 -6.45 -5.46 13.53
C HIS A 143 -6.17 -6.30 12.28
N ASP A 144 -5.16 -7.17 12.31
CA ASP A 144 -4.85 -8.07 11.20
C ASP A 144 -5.98 -9.09 10.94
N GLU A 145 -6.59 -9.60 12.01
CA GLU A 145 -7.71 -10.54 11.92
C GLU A 145 -8.97 -9.91 11.31
N ILE A 146 -9.31 -8.67 11.73
CA ILE A 146 -10.46 -7.91 11.21
C ILE A 146 -10.28 -7.57 9.75
N LEU A 147 -9.06 -7.23 9.33
CA LEU A 147 -8.74 -6.95 7.94
C LEU A 147 -8.50 -8.22 7.12
N HIS A 148 -8.66 -9.41 7.72
CA HIS A 148 -8.42 -10.70 7.08
C HIS A 148 -7.02 -10.83 6.47
N HIS A 149 -6.00 -10.25 7.15
CA HIS A 149 -4.62 -10.49 6.78
C HIS A 149 -4.27 -11.98 6.94
N LYS A 150 -3.40 -12.47 6.10
CA LYS A 150 -2.87 -13.83 6.15
C LYS A 150 -1.45 -13.86 6.71
N ARG A 151 -0.75 -12.71 6.60
CA ARG A 151 0.66 -12.59 7.01
C ARG A 151 1.10 -11.16 7.23
N ARG A 152 2.22 -11.05 7.90
CA ARG A 152 3.06 -9.86 7.97
C ARG A 152 4.47 -10.23 7.50
N TYR A 153 5.25 -9.27 7.07
CA TYR A 153 6.52 -9.50 6.44
C TYR A 153 7.71 -9.08 7.31
N THR A 154 8.80 -9.84 7.22
CA THR A 154 10.13 -9.35 7.59
C THR A 154 10.79 -8.74 6.35
N ARG A 155 11.84 -7.93 6.56
CA ARG A 155 12.64 -7.39 5.44
C ARG A 155 13.20 -8.51 4.56
N SER A 156 13.66 -9.61 5.18
CA SER A 156 14.21 -10.77 4.45
C SER A 156 13.15 -11.56 3.69
N SER A 157 11.97 -11.78 4.28
CA SER A 157 10.89 -12.51 3.60
C SER A 157 10.36 -11.74 2.39
N LEU A 158 10.15 -10.41 2.52
CA LEU A 158 9.72 -9.58 1.40
C LEU A 158 10.80 -9.52 0.30
N ARG A 159 12.09 -9.36 0.66
CA ARG A 159 13.19 -9.41 -0.29
C ARG A 159 13.18 -10.70 -1.08
N GLY A 160 13.20 -11.86 -0.39
CA GLY A 160 13.21 -13.15 -1.06
C GLY A 160 11.98 -13.41 -1.94
N LEU A 161 10.80 -12.90 -1.54
CA LEU A 161 9.57 -12.99 -2.34
C LEU A 161 9.71 -12.18 -3.65
N VAL A 162 10.16 -10.93 -3.58
CA VAL A 162 10.34 -10.02 -4.71
C VAL A 162 11.40 -10.56 -5.68
N ASP A 163 12.54 -11.00 -5.15
CA ASP A 163 13.65 -11.57 -5.95
C ASP A 163 13.19 -12.84 -6.70
N ARG A 164 12.52 -13.79 -6.00
CA ARG A 164 11.98 -15.01 -6.64
C ARG A 164 10.87 -14.76 -7.65
N SER A 165 10.21 -13.61 -7.57
CA SER A 165 9.18 -13.19 -8.53
C SER A 165 9.74 -12.51 -9.78
N GLY A 166 11.08 -12.42 -9.91
CA GLY A 166 11.78 -11.91 -11.09
C GLY A 166 11.91 -10.39 -11.13
N PHE A 167 11.94 -9.76 -9.97
CA PHE A 167 12.20 -8.32 -9.84
C PHE A 167 13.58 -8.06 -9.26
N THR A 168 14.18 -6.94 -9.60
CA THR A 168 15.40 -6.41 -8.99
C THR A 168 15.03 -5.29 -8.04
N ILE A 169 15.34 -5.45 -6.76
CA ILE A 169 15.02 -4.45 -5.73
C ILE A 169 15.98 -3.25 -5.87
N GLU A 170 15.42 -2.07 -6.10
CA GLU A 170 16.15 -0.81 -6.11
C GLU A 170 16.17 -0.15 -4.73
N HIS A 171 15.07 -0.25 -3.98
CA HIS A 171 14.99 0.30 -2.62
C HIS A 171 14.03 -0.51 -1.76
N LEU A 172 14.49 -0.90 -0.57
CA LEU A 172 13.70 -1.59 0.44
C LEU A 172 13.95 -0.93 1.80
N THR A 173 12.91 -0.35 2.36
CA THR A 173 12.96 0.43 3.60
C THR A 173 11.78 0.11 4.50
N PHE A 174 11.91 0.39 5.79
CA PHE A 174 10.76 0.52 6.66
C PHE A 174 10.15 1.92 6.50
N PHE A 175 8.88 2.06 6.89
CA PHE A 175 8.21 3.33 7.08
C PHE A 175 7.22 3.24 8.24
N ASN A 176 6.62 4.38 8.63
CA ASN A 176 5.91 4.54 9.89
C ASN A 176 6.83 4.24 11.09
N CYS A 177 8.03 4.82 11.05
CA CYS A 177 9.09 4.64 12.02
C CYS A 177 8.86 5.48 13.28
N PHE A 178 8.48 6.76 13.11
CA PHE A 178 8.34 7.69 14.24
C PHE A 178 7.16 7.35 15.16
N LEU A 179 6.12 6.71 14.62
CA LEU A 179 4.97 6.23 15.40
C LEU A 179 5.12 4.76 15.82
N PHE A 180 6.24 4.11 15.46
CA PHE A 180 6.50 2.73 15.87
C PHE A 180 6.60 2.55 17.40
N PRO A 181 7.35 3.39 18.17
CA PRO A 181 7.45 3.20 19.61
C PRO A 181 6.08 3.29 20.34
N PRO A 182 5.25 4.32 20.14
CA PRO A 182 3.94 4.38 20.78
C PRO A 182 3.00 3.26 20.33
N ALA A 183 3.05 2.85 19.07
CA ALA A 183 2.24 1.73 18.57
C ALA A 183 2.69 0.40 19.19
N LEU A 184 4.00 0.17 19.33
CA LEU A 184 4.55 -1.00 20.00
C LEU A 184 4.12 -1.05 21.48
N LEU A 185 4.25 0.06 22.21
CA LEU A 185 3.82 0.17 23.60
C LEU A 185 2.31 -0.12 23.75
N LYS A 186 1.47 0.46 22.89
CA LYS A 186 0.02 0.20 22.85
C LYS A 186 -0.26 -1.30 22.69
N ARG A 187 0.42 -1.97 21.75
CA ARG A 187 0.23 -3.42 21.49
C ARG A 187 0.73 -4.29 22.63
N LEU A 188 1.86 -3.95 23.25
CA LEU A 188 2.36 -4.68 24.42
C LEU A 188 1.42 -4.54 25.62
N ALA A 189 0.94 -3.33 25.90
CA ALA A 189 -0.05 -3.08 26.94
C ALA A 189 -1.36 -3.86 26.68
N ALA A 190 -1.86 -3.87 25.44
CA ALA A 190 -3.07 -4.61 25.08
C ALA A 190 -2.92 -6.12 25.29
N ARG A 191 -1.73 -6.70 25.02
CA ARG A 191 -1.45 -8.12 25.29
C ARG A 191 -1.49 -8.45 26.78
N VAL A 192 -1.01 -7.54 27.64
CA VAL A 192 -1.00 -7.74 29.09
C VAL A 192 -2.40 -7.55 29.69
N THR A 193 -3.16 -6.58 29.21
CA THR A 193 -4.48 -6.23 29.76
C THR A 193 -5.63 -7.02 29.13
N GLY A 194 -5.40 -7.75 28.03
CA GLY A 194 -6.44 -8.40 27.24
C GLY A 194 -7.42 -7.43 26.54
N SER A 195 -7.17 -6.12 26.64
CA SER A 195 -8.04 -5.06 26.12
C SER A 195 -7.51 -4.52 24.80
N GLU A 196 -7.78 -5.22 23.73
CA GLU A 196 -7.45 -4.74 22.38
C GLU A 196 -8.68 -4.08 21.75
N LYS A 197 -8.64 -2.73 21.60
CA LYS A 197 -9.68 -2.03 20.85
C LYS A 197 -9.54 -2.38 19.37
N ALA A 198 -10.62 -2.88 18.80
CA ALA A 198 -10.67 -3.45 17.46
C ALA A 198 -10.70 -2.41 16.32
N ASN A 199 -10.92 -1.13 16.61
CA ASN A 199 -11.19 -0.12 15.57
C ASN A 199 -10.08 0.93 15.47
N ASP A 200 -9.10 0.65 14.60
CA ASP A 200 -8.04 1.62 14.25
C ASP A 200 -8.49 2.60 13.13
N LEU A 201 -9.74 2.50 12.63
CA LEU A 201 -10.31 3.42 11.62
C LEU A 201 -10.98 4.65 12.25
N GLU A 202 -11.09 4.72 13.58
CA GLU A 202 -11.60 5.93 14.24
C GLU A 202 -10.61 7.08 14.06
N VAL A 203 -11.10 8.21 13.54
CA VAL A 203 -10.30 9.43 13.45
C VAL A 203 -10.06 9.96 14.86
N PRO A 204 -8.79 10.02 15.32
CA PRO A 204 -8.51 10.58 16.64
C PRO A 204 -9.03 12.03 16.75
N PHE A 205 -9.45 12.42 17.96
CA PHE A 205 -9.90 13.79 18.20
C PHE A 205 -8.78 14.82 17.90
N PHE A 206 -9.18 16.02 17.51
CA PHE A 206 -8.27 17.17 17.41
C PHE A 206 -7.71 17.55 18.81
N PRO A 207 -6.37 17.72 19.02
CA PRO A 207 -5.33 17.85 17.96
C PRO A 207 -4.56 16.56 17.62
N LEU A 208 -4.85 15.41 18.22
CA LEU A 208 -4.03 14.18 18.06
C LEU A 208 -3.96 13.72 16.61
N ASN A 209 -5.06 13.77 15.87
CA ASN A 209 -5.05 13.39 14.45
C ASN A 209 -4.05 14.24 13.64
N THR A 210 -4.01 15.55 13.93
CA THR A 210 -3.07 16.48 13.27
C THR A 210 -1.62 16.18 13.67
N ILE A 211 -1.36 15.96 14.97
CA ILE A 211 -0.01 15.65 15.48
C ILE A 211 0.51 14.36 14.85
N PHE A 212 -0.28 13.28 14.86
CA PHE A 212 0.13 12.01 14.25
C PHE A 212 0.37 12.14 12.75
N ARG A 213 -0.48 12.91 12.05
CA ARG A 213 -0.30 13.20 10.63
C ARG A 213 1.02 13.91 10.36
N GLU A 214 1.33 14.98 11.09
CA GLU A 214 2.55 15.75 10.87
C GLU A 214 3.81 14.96 11.24
N VAL A 215 3.79 14.20 12.35
CA VAL A 215 4.90 13.31 12.72
C VAL A 215 5.14 12.27 11.62
N PHE A 216 4.11 11.62 11.12
CA PHE A 216 4.26 10.63 10.06
C PHE A 216 4.70 11.26 8.73
N ARG A 217 4.17 12.44 8.40
CA ARG A 217 4.55 13.18 7.18
C ARG A 217 6.03 13.54 7.10
N VAL A 218 6.75 13.61 8.20
CA VAL A 218 8.20 13.88 8.18
C VAL A 218 8.93 12.87 7.30
N GLU A 219 8.47 11.61 7.30
CA GLU A 219 9.09 10.53 6.54
C GLU A 219 9.09 10.77 5.02
N ARG A 220 8.17 11.57 4.47
CA ARG A 220 8.16 11.96 3.05
C ARG A 220 9.44 12.68 2.60
N ARG A 221 10.20 13.28 3.54
CA ARG A 221 11.47 13.96 3.26
C ARG A 221 12.66 13.02 3.39
N ILE A 222 12.54 11.97 4.19
CA ILE A 222 13.61 11.04 4.51
C ILE A 222 13.64 9.87 3.53
N LEU A 223 12.50 9.20 3.32
CA LEU A 223 12.38 7.98 2.53
C LEU A 223 12.90 8.10 1.08
N PRO A 224 12.75 9.26 0.38
CA PRO A 224 13.35 9.42 -0.93
C PRO A 224 14.87 9.34 -0.96
N ARG A 225 15.54 9.59 0.18
CA ARG A 225 17.01 9.73 0.26
C ARG A 225 17.67 8.66 1.10
N ALA A 226 16.96 8.09 2.06
CA ALA A 226 17.52 7.16 3.05
C ALA A 226 16.54 6.03 3.37
N SER A 227 17.09 4.89 3.78
CA SER A 227 16.30 3.78 4.33
C SER A 227 16.19 3.93 5.84
N LEU A 228 15.01 3.69 6.38
CA LEU A 228 14.77 3.63 7.82
C LEU A 228 15.03 2.20 8.34
N PRO A 229 15.61 2.06 9.54
CA PRO A 229 16.02 0.76 10.06
C PRO A 229 14.90 -0.08 10.67
N PHE A 230 13.77 0.55 11.03
CA PHE A 230 12.56 -0.07 11.59
C PHE A 230 11.33 0.78 11.29
N GLY A 231 10.14 0.20 11.47
CA GLY A 231 8.84 0.87 11.26
C GLY A 231 7.71 -0.15 11.23
N LEU A 232 6.46 0.29 11.29
CA LEU A 232 5.30 -0.60 11.29
C LEU A 232 5.05 -1.29 9.94
N SER A 233 5.61 -0.75 8.87
CA SER A 233 5.42 -1.26 7.51
C SER A 233 6.73 -1.25 6.72
N LEU A 234 6.77 -2.05 5.65
CA LEU A 234 7.85 -2.10 4.67
C LEU A 234 7.39 -1.46 3.35
N LEU A 235 8.28 -0.71 2.71
CA LEU A 235 8.12 -0.14 1.37
C LEU A 235 9.23 -0.68 0.47
N CYS A 236 8.85 -1.24 -0.67
CA CYS A 236 9.76 -1.79 -1.66
C CYS A 236 9.48 -1.20 -3.04
N LEU A 237 10.48 -0.58 -3.65
CA LEU A 237 10.51 -0.25 -5.06
C LEU A 237 11.41 -1.25 -5.77
N ALA A 238 10.89 -1.92 -6.78
CA ALA A 238 11.64 -2.89 -7.55
C ALA A 238 11.34 -2.76 -9.04
N GLN A 239 12.33 -3.07 -9.87
CA GLN A 239 12.24 -3.04 -11.32
C GLN A 239 12.03 -4.44 -11.88
N LYS A 240 11.23 -4.57 -12.94
CA LYS A 240 11.13 -5.82 -13.70
C LYS A 240 12.50 -6.16 -14.26
N GLY A 241 13.10 -7.25 -13.76
CA GLY A 241 14.35 -7.80 -14.28
C GLY A 241 14.22 -8.14 -15.77
N GLY A 242 15.28 -7.91 -16.54
CA GLY A 242 15.32 -8.31 -17.94
C GLY A 242 15.09 -9.81 -18.08
N SER A 243 14.46 -10.21 -19.18
CA SER A 243 14.43 -11.63 -19.56
C SER A 243 15.87 -12.00 -19.96
N THR A 244 16.53 -12.80 -19.13
CA THR A 244 17.77 -13.50 -19.54
C THR A 244 17.44 -14.60 -20.51
#